data_f08db55dd168873510af8f5539e3eaae
#
_entry.id   f08db55dd168873510af8f5539e3eaae
#
_cell.length_a   1.000
_cell.length_b   1.000
_cell.length_c   1.000
_cell.angle_alpha   90.00
_cell.angle_beta   90.00
_cell.angle_gamma   90.00
#
_symmetry.space_group_name_H-M   'P 1'
#
loop_
_entity.id
_entity.type
_entity.pdbx_description
1 polymer ?
#
loop_
_entity_poly.entity_id
_entity_poly.type
_entity_poly.pdbx_seq_one_letter_code
_entity_poly.pdbx_strand_id
1 'polypeptide(L)'
;IADRVEQMVLDVTARIKELRKQGVSLSNLYVFGLGDIVEGCGEHYAMQTFSIEYDLRRQKMIARRLLVKAIRTWAPMFNNVVVACVPGNHGENRKNGKSFTTFGDNFDVSIFDEAQEIFAENNKFKHVKFIIPENDLWLTLDISGTIVGLAHGHQFRTGGRYSHQKAVSWLSGQ
;
A
#
# COMPACT_ATOMS: atom_id res chain seq x y z
N ILE A 1 -2.67 -1.98 16.00
CA ILE A 1 -2.08 -1.66 14.67
C ILE A 1 -2.09 -0.16 14.44
N ALA A 2 -3.24 0.54 14.62
CA ALA A 2 -3.34 1.97 14.38
C ALA A 2 -2.27 2.78 15.13
N ASP A 3 -2.08 2.54 16.41
CA ASP A 3 -1.08 3.22 17.24
C ASP A 3 0.35 3.01 16.72
N ARG A 4 0.63 1.81 16.20
CA ARG A 4 1.95 1.52 15.58
C ARG A 4 2.17 2.32 14.30
N VAL A 5 1.15 2.47 13.47
CA VAL A 5 1.23 3.30 12.26
C VAL A 5 1.40 4.77 12.62
N GLU A 6 0.69 5.26 13.63
CA GLU A 6 0.87 6.62 14.13
C GLU A 6 2.28 6.86 14.68
N GLN A 7 2.82 5.91 15.44
CA GLN A 7 4.20 5.98 15.92
C GLN A 7 5.19 5.99 14.76
N MET A 8 4.99 5.12 13.76
CA MET A 8 5.81 5.09 12.54
C MET A 8 5.83 6.46 11.84
N VAL A 9 4.70 7.16 11.77
CA VAL A 9 4.64 8.51 11.18
C VAL A 9 5.53 9.48 11.93
N LEU A 10 5.55 9.41 13.26
CA LEU A 10 6.43 10.26 14.10
C LEU A 10 7.90 9.90 13.90
N ASP A 11 8.23 8.62 13.91
CA ASP A 11 9.61 8.12 13.79
C ASP A 11 10.21 8.47 12.41
N VAL A 12 9.46 8.27 11.32
CA VAL A 12 9.86 8.66 9.97
C VAL A 12 10.05 10.17 9.89
N THR A 13 9.15 10.96 10.48
CA THR A 13 9.28 12.42 10.53
C THR A 13 10.55 12.86 11.26
N ALA A 14 10.86 12.24 12.39
CA ALA A 14 12.08 12.50 13.14
C ALA A 14 13.32 12.15 12.32
N ARG A 15 13.31 10.99 11.66
CA ARG A 15 14.42 10.54 10.80
C ARG A 15 14.67 11.45 9.61
N ILE A 16 13.63 11.94 8.95
CA ILE A 16 13.75 12.93 7.86
C ILE A 16 14.46 14.19 8.36
N LYS A 17 14.03 14.71 9.52
CA LYS A 17 14.64 15.90 10.11
C LYS A 17 16.11 15.69 10.47
N GLU A 18 16.43 14.53 11.03
CA GLU A 18 17.81 14.16 11.37
C GLU A 18 18.71 14.08 10.13
N LEU A 19 18.30 13.38 9.09
CA LEU A 19 19.05 13.26 7.84
C LEU A 19 19.32 14.64 7.21
N ARG A 20 18.34 15.53 7.22
CA ARG A 20 18.52 16.89 6.74
C ARG A 20 19.52 17.70 7.56
N LYS A 21 19.53 17.54 8.89
CA LYS A 21 20.55 18.16 9.76
C LYS A 21 21.95 17.65 9.45
N GLN A 22 22.07 16.41 8.98
CA GLN A 22 23.32 15.80 8.52
C GLN A 22 23.73 16.23 7.10
N GLY A 23 22.95 17.12 6.45
CA GLY A 23 23.22 17.61 5.11
C GLY A 23 22.71 16.72 3.97
N VAL A 24 21.92 15.68 4.28
CA VAL A 24 21.35 14.82 3.24
C VAL A 24 20.22 15.54 2.52
N SER A 25 20.33 15.66 1.19
CA SER A 25 19.28 16.22 0.34
C SER A 25 18.19 15.18 0.10
N LEU A 26 16.98 15.47 0.56
CA LEU A 26 15.80 14.61 0.40
C LEU A 26 14.74 15.37 -0.39
N SER A 27 14.72 15.18 -1.71
CA SER A 27 13.78 15.86 -2.61
C SER A 27 12.53 15.04 -2.91
N ASN A 28 12.65 13.73 -2.91
CA ASN A 28 11.58 12.81 -3.29
C ASN A 28 11.17 11.92 -2.11
N LEU A 29 9.87 11.61 -2.03
CA LEU A 29 9.32 10.64 -1.11
C LEU A 29 8.53 9.60 -1.89
N TYR A 30 8.73 8.33 -1.57
CA TYR A 30 7.95 7.21 -2.10
C TYR A 30 7.24 6.51 -0.94
N VAL A 31 5.92 6.36 -1.05
CA VAL A 31 5.08 5.68 -0.05
C VAL A 31 4.41 4.50 -0.72
N PHE A 32 4.65 3.30 -0.22
CA PHE A 32 4.15 2.08 -0.83
C PHE A 32 3.17 1.35 0.09
N GLY A 33 1.98 1.03 -0.45
CA GLY A 33 1.05 0.07 0.13
C GLY A 33 1.23 -1.28 -0.55
N LEU A 34 1.71 -2.27 0.21
CA LEU A 34 2.06 -3.56 -0.35
C LEU A 34 0.98 -4.64 -0.12
N GLY A 35 -0.28 -4.24 -0.10
CA GLY A 35 -1.41 -5.12 0.12
C GLY A 35 -1.67 -5.46 1.59
N ASP A 36 -2.76 -6.16 1.86
CA ASP A 36 -3.23 -6.56 3.19
C ASP A 36 -3.34 -5.37 4.18
N ILE A 37 -3.79 -4.23 3.65
CA ILE A 37 -4.08 -3.01 4.42
C ILE A 37 -5.31 -3.22 5.30
N VAL A 38 -6.25 -4.03 4.81
CA VAL A 38 -7.39 -4.52 5.57
C VAL A 38 -7.23 -6.00 5.88
N GLU A 39 -7.81 -6.46 6.97
CA GLU A 39 -7.97 -7.89 7.26
C GLU A 39 -9.07 -8.51 6.38
N GLY A 40 -10.01 -7.69 5.94
CA GLY A 40 -11.17 -8.17 5.21
C GLY A 40 -12.23 -8.83 6.10
N CYS A 41 -13.21 -9.43 5.45
CA CYS A 41 -14.26 -10.26 6.08
C CYS A 41 -14.80 -11.30 5.08
N GLY A 42 -14.04 -11.61 4.04
CA GLY A 42 -14.44 -12.38 2.86
C GLY A 42 -14.11 -13.87 2.92
N GLU A 43 -14.25 -14.52 4.06
CA GLU A 43 -14.03 -15.97 4.20
C GLU A 43 -12.60 -16.41 3.78
N HIS A 44 -11.61 -15.61 4.11
CA HIS A 44 -10.19 -15.93 3.84
C HIS A 44 -9.76 -17.20 4.58
N TYR A 45 -10.28 -17.34 5.79
CA TYR A 45 -10.17 -18.54 6.63
C TYR A 45 -11.46 -18.77 7.41
N ALA A 46 -11.64 -19.97 7.89
CA ALA A 46 -12.81 -20.32 8.68
C ALA A 46 -12.94 -19.40 9.90
N MET A 47 -14.17 -18.97 10.19
CA MET A 47 -14.48 -18.12 11.33
C MET A 47 -13.86 -16.70 11.31
N GLN A 48 -13.31 -16.24 10.18
CA GLN A 48 -12.72 -14.90 10.05
C GLN A 48 -13.63 -13.80 10.62
N THR A 49 -14.91 -13.81 10.26
CA THR A 49 -15.88 -12.81 10.69
C THR A 49 -16.00 -12.70 12.22
N PHE A 50 -15.74 -13.78 12.95
CA PHE A 50 -15.77 -13.81 14.42
C PHE A 50 -14.42 -13.53 15.06
N SER A 51 -13.35 -13.44 14.26
CA SER A 51 -11.97 -13.18 14.72
C SER A 51 -11.52 -11.76 14.51
N ILE A 52 -12.24 -10.98 13.71
CA ILE A 52 -11.91 -9.60 13.40
C ILE A 52 -12.49 -8.64 14.44
N GLU A 53 -11.73 -7.60 14.79
CA GLU A 53 -12.15 -6.57 15.76
C GLU A 53 -13.16 -5.59 15.15
N TYR A 54 -13.01 -5.27 13.86
CA TYR A 54 -13.81 -4.28 13.15
C TYR A 54 -14.40 -4.84 11.86
N ASP A 55 -15.62 -4.41 11.53
CA ASP A 55 -16.21 -4.65 10.22
C ASP A 55 -15.34 -4.00 9.10
N LEU A 56 -15.51 -4.48 7.87
CA LEU A 56 -14.72 -4.02 6.72
C LEU A 56 -14.82 -2.50 6.49
N ARG A 57 -16.02 -1.93 6.65
CA ARG A 57 -16.22 -0.49 6.54
C ARG A 57 -15.35 0.29 7.50
N ARG A 58 -15.26 -0.16 8.76
CA ARG A 58 -14.45 0.47 9.80
C ARG A 58 -12.95 0.26 9.56
N GLN A 59 -12.55 -0.93 9.11
CA GLN A 59 -11.18 -1.21 8.70
C GLN A 59 -10.72 -0.24 7.61
N LYS A 60 -11.48 -0.10 6.51
CA LYS A 60 -11.20 0.84 5.41
C LYS A 60 -11.10 2.29 5.90
N MET A 61 -12.06 2.72 6.73
CA MET A 61 -12.08 4.08 7.26
C MET A 61 -10.84 4.39 8.09
N ILE A 62 -10.40 3.45 8.94
CA ILE A 62 -9.21 3.62 9.78
C ILE A 62 -7.96 3.67 8.89
N ALA A 63 -7.81 2.72 7.98
CA ALA A 63 -6.67 2.63 7.07
C ALA A 63 -6.53 3.90 6.21
N ARG A 64 -7.62 4.37 5.61
CA ARG A 64 -7.63 5.63 4.85
C ARG A 64 -7.20 6.82 5.70
N ARG A 65 -7.73 6.96 6.92
CA ARG A 65 -7.36 8.06 7.82
C ARG A 65 -5.88 8.06 8.15
N LEU A 66 -5.31 6.89 8.41
CA LEU A 66 -3.88 6.73 8.70
C LEU A 66 -3.03 7.09 7.48
N LEU A 67 -3.39 6.61 6.29
CA LEU A 67 -2.71 6.92 5.03
C LEU A 67 -2.74 8.44 4.76
N VAL A 68 -3.91 9.05 4.83
CA VAL A 68 -4.08 10.49 4.61
C VAL A 68 -3.29 11.30 5.63
N LYS A 69 -3.30 10.90 6.92
CA LYS A 69 -2.51 11.54 7.98
C LYS A 69 -1.02 11.47 7.68
N ALA A 70 -0.51 10.31 7.29
CA ALA A 70 0.90 10.11 6.94
C ALA A 70 1.32 11.01 5.77
N ILE A 71 0.58 10.97 4.66
CA ILE A 71 0.88 11.79 3.48
C ILE A 71 0.80 13.28 3.81
N ARG A 72 -0.23 13.75 4.50
CA ARG A 72 -0.36 15.16 4.92
C ARG A 72 0.79 15.62 5.80
N THR A 73 1.34 14.73 6.61
CA THR A 73 2.48 15.04 7.50
C THR A 73 3.78 15.13 6.70
N TRP A 74 4.00 14.24 5.76
CA TRP A 74 5.29 14.14 5.07
C TRP A 74 5.35 14.96 3.78
N ALA A 75 4.27 15.03 3.00
CA ALA A 75 4.28 15.67 1.69
C ALA A 75 4.82 17.12 1.70
N PRO A 76 4.50 17.99 2.70
CA PRO A 76 5.06 19.33 2.74
C PRO A 76 6.58 19.38 2.92
N MET A 77 7.20 18.25 3.22
CA MET A 77 8.63 18.14 3.43
C MET A 77 9.40 17.76 2.15
N PHE A 78 8.73 17.51 1.03
CA PHE A 78 9.35 17.01 -0.20
C PHE A 78 8.88 17.80 -1.43
N ASN A 79 9.71 17.82 -2.46
CA ASN A 79 9.35 18.45 -3.74
C ASN A 79 8.45 17.55 -4.58
N ASN A 80 8.65 16.23 -4.50
CA ASN A 80 7.86 15.23 -5.20
C ASN A 80 7.49 14.10 -4.23
N VAL A 81 6.25 13.70 -4.29
CA VAL A 81 5.75 12.55 -3.51
C VAL A 81 5.04 11.59 -4.45
N VAL A 82 5.45 10.34 -4.43
CA VAL A 82 4.79 9.26 -5.16
C VAL A 82 4.19 8.30 -4.15
N VAL A 83 2.90 8.07 -4.26
CA VAL A 83 2.14 7.10 -3.46
C VAL A 83 1.71 5.98 -4.40
N ALA A 84 2.15 4.77 -4.16
CA ALA A 84 1.80 3.63 -4.99
C ALA A 84 1.26 2.48 -4.15
N CYS A 85 0.38 1.66 -4.71
CA CYS A 85 -0.13 0.48 -4.03
C CYS A 85 -0.19 -0.73 -4.95
N VAL A 86 -0.26 -1.89 -4.35
CA VAL A 86 -0.63 -3.15 -5.00
C VAL A 86 -1.68 -3.86 -4.16
N PRO A 87 -2.60 -4.63 -4.75
CA PRO A 87 -3.62 -5.34 -4.02
C PRO A 87 -3.04 -6.50 -3.20
N GLY A 88 -3.55 -6.68 -2.00
CA GLY A 88 -3.33 -7.87 -1.18
C GLY A 88 -4.47 -8.88 -1.35
N ASN A 89 -4.28 -10.08 -0.83
CA ASN A 89 -5.31 -11.11 -0.92
C ASN A 89 -6.40 -10.97 0.15
N HIS A 90 -6.15 -10.29 1.27
CA HIS A 90 -7.17 -9.99 2.27
C HIS A 90 -8.13 -8.87 1.82
N GLY A 91 -7.71 -8.03 0.88
CA GLY A 91 -8.54 -7.01 0.25
C GLY A 91 -9.46 -7.51 -0.86
N GLU A 92 -9.37 -8.78 -1.27
CA GLU A 92 -10.18 -9.35 -2.36
C GLU A 92 -11.65 -9.51 -1.96
N ASN A 93 -12.55 -9.28 -2.93
CA ASN A 93 -13.93 -9.70 -2.84
C ASN A 93 -14.03 -11.22 -3.03
N ARG A 94 -14.45 -11.94 -1.97
CA ARG A 94 -14.48 -13.41 -1.95
C ARG A 94 -15.88 -13.97 -1.77
N LYS A 95 -16.09 -15.13 -2.39
CA LYS A 95 -17.29 -15.94 -2.21
C LYS A 95 -16.87 -17.41 -2.12
N ASN A 96 -17.29 -18.10 -1.07
CA ASN A 96 -16.88 -19.48 -0.77
C ASN A 96 -15.34 -19.63 -0.75
N GLY A 97 -14.65 -18.68 -0.13
CA GLY A 97 -13.18 -18.66 0.01
C GLY A 97 -12.40 -18.39 -1.28
N LYS A 98 -13.05 -18.02 -2.39
CA LYS A 98 -12.40 -17.73 -3.68
C LYS A 98 -12.70 -16.31 -4.12
N SER A 99 -11.70 -15.63 -4.68
CA SER A 99 -11.91 -14.36 -5.38
C SER A 99 -12.89 -14.58 -6.54
N PHE A 100 -13.85 -13.66 -6.71
CA PHE A 100 -14.87 -13.75 -7.74
C PHE A 100 -15.00 -12.47 -8.59
N THR A 101 -14.15 -11.49 -8.35
CA THR A 101 -14.08 -10.24 -9.09
C THR A 101 -12.68 -10.03 -9.68
N THR A 102 -12.44 -8.87 -10.29
CA THR A 102 -11.13 -8.50 -10.86
C THR A 102 -10.12 -8.14 -9.76
N PHE A 103 -8.83 -8.11 -10.10
CA PHE A 103 -7.79 -7.71 -9.14
C PHE A 103 -7.90 -6.25 -8.70
N GLY A 104 -8.44 -5.38 -9.57
CA GLY A 104 -8.70 -3.98 -9.24
C GLY A 104 -9.88 -3.78 -8.29
N ASP A 105 -10.87 -4.69 -8.29
CA ASP A 105 -11.97 -4.68 -7.32
C ASP A 105 -11.49 -5.21 -5.97
N ASN A 106 -10.66 -4.44 -5.30
CA ASN A 106 -9.94 -4.79 -4.09
C ASN A 106 -10.06 -3.67 -3.06
N PHE A 107 -10.32 -4.04 -1.82
CA PHE A 107 -10.51 -3.06 -0.73
C PHE A 107 -9.24 -2.28 -0.40
N ASP A 108 -8.05 -2.89 -0.55
CA ASP A 108 -6.79 -2.17 -0.37
C ASP A 108 -6.65 -1.07 -1.43
N VAL A 109 -6.88 -1.40 -2.71
CA VAL A 109 -6.83 -0.45 -3.83
C VAL A 109 -7.80 0.70 -3.61
N SER A 110 -9.04 0.40 -3.23
CA SER A 110 -10.06 1.42 -3.00
C SER A 110 -9.71 2.44 -1.91
N ILE A 111 -8.87 2.08 -0.94
CA ILE A 111 -8.37 3.02 0.08
C ILE A 111 -7.45 4.08 -0.55
N PHE A 112 -6.63 3.67 -1.53
CA PHE A 112 -5.74 4.58 -2.24
C PHE A 112 -6.49 5.45 -3.25
N ASP A 113 -7.53 4.93 -3.91
CA ASP A 113 -8.43 5.74 -4.77
C ASP A 113 -9.10 6.85 -3.96
N GLU A 114 -9.72 6.50 -2.83
CA GLU A 114 -10.35 7.47 -1.93
C GLU A 114 -9.33 8.50 -1.39
N ALA A 115 -8.10 8.09 -1.13
CA ALA A 115 -7.04 9.00 -0.71
C ALA A 115 -6.62 9.91 -1.86
N GLN A 116 -6.47 9.41 -3.07
CA GLN A 116 -6.15 10.20 -4.26
C GLN A 116 -7.17 11.32 -4.48
N GLU A 117 -8.46 11.02 -4.40
CA GLU A 117 -9.53 12.02 -4.52
C GLU A 117 -9.38 13.15 -3.48
N ILE A 118 -9.13 12.79 -2.21
CA ILE A 118 -8.93 13.76 -1.13
C ILE A 118 -7.74 14.70 -1.41
N PHE A 119 -6.66 14.19 -2.01
CA PHE A 119 -5.49 15.01 -2.32
C PHE A 119 -5.66 15.81 -3.61
N ALA A 120 -6.41 15.30 -4.60
CA ALA A 120 -6.70 16.00 -5.85
C ALA A 120 -7.47 17.31 -5.64
N GLU A 121 -8.34 17.37 -4.66
CA GLU A 121 -9.13 18.55 -4.32
C GLU A 121 -8.31 19.69 -3.70
N ASN A 122 -7.07 19.44 -3.29
CA ASN A 122 -6.25 20.40 -2.53
C ASN A 122 -4.98 20.80 -3.28
N ASN A 123 -4.97 22.04 -3.80
CA ASN A 123 -3.85 22.60 -4.55
C ASN A 123 -2.51 22.58 -3.83
N LYS A 124 -2.48 22.50 -2.50
CA LYS A 124 -1.24 22.40 -1.71
C LYS A 124 -0.51 21.07 -1.92
N PHE A 125 -1.20 20.06 -2.46
CA PHE A 125 -0.68 18.71 -2.66
C PHE A 125 -0.53 18.32 -4.14
N LYS A 126 -0.47 19.28 -5.07
CA LYS A 126 -0.28 19.01 -6.51
C LYS A 126 0.98 18.21 -6.84
N HIS A 127 1.97 18.20 -5.94
CA HIS A 127 3.20 17.44 -6.07
C HIS A 127 3.10 15.99 -5.55
N VAL A 128 1.92 15.60 -5.06
CA VAL A 128 1.61 14.21 -4.65
C VAL A 128 0.96 13.50 -5.84
N LYS A 129 1.61 12.45 -6.32
CA LYS A 129 1.10 11.61 -7.42
C LYS A 129 0.76 10.24 -6.88
N PHE A 130 -0.38 9.72 -7.29
CA PHE A 130 -0.79 8.36 -7.00
C PHE A 130 -0.56 7.47 -8.23
N ILE A 131 -0.10 6.24 -8.00
CA ILE A 131 0.06 5.19 -9.00
C ILE A 131 -0.67 3.96 -8.45
N ILE A 132 -1.83 3.72 -9.01
CA ILE A 132 -2.78 2.70 -8.56
C ILE A 132 -3.02 1.76 -9.74
N PRO A 133 -2.83 0.43 -9.59
CA PRO A 133 -3.05 -0.51 -10.66
C PRO A 133 -4.56 -0.64 -10.95
N GLU A 134 -4.94 -0.65 -12.22
CA GLU A 134 -6.34 -0.86 -12.62
C GLU A 134 -6.77 -2.32 -12.41
N ASN A 135 -5.94 -3.26 -12.83
CA ASN A 135 -6.25 -4.69 -12.75
C ASN A 135 -5.01 -5.59 -12.65
N ASP A 136 -3.93 -5.09 -12.07
CA ASP A 136 -2.68 -5.83 -11.93
C ASP A 136 -2.36 -6.14 -10.47
N LEU A 137 -1.71 -7.28 -10.23
CA LEU A 137 -1.23 -7.70 -8.90
C LEU A 137 0.14 -7.11 -8.53
N TRP A 138 0.73 -6.36 -9.44
CA TRP A 138 2.06 -5.77 -9.29
C TRP A 138 2.19 -4.49 -10.11
N LEU A 139 3.18 -3.69 -9.77
CA LEU A 139 3.59 -2.54 -10.56
C LEU A 139 5.11 -2.40 -10.58
N THR A 140 5.64 -1.66 -11.57
CA THR A 140 7.03 -1.24 -11.60
C THR A 140 7.14 0.28 -11.60
N LEU A 141 8.18 0.78 -10.95
CA LEU A 141 8.50 2.20 -10.86
C LEU A 141 9.98 2.41 -11.17
N ASP A 142 10.29 3.43 -11.94
CA ASP A 142 11.67 3.92 -12.03
C ASP A 142 11.95 4.87 -10.86
N ILE A 143 12.88 4.50 -10.01
CA ILE A 143 13.35 5.31 -8.89
C ILE A 143 14.81 5.67 -9.14
N SER A 144 15.04 6.87 -9.69
CA SER A 144 16.38 7.37 -9.97
C SER A 144 17.24 6.44 -10.86
N GLY A 145 16.63 5.87 -11.89
CA GLY A 145 17.27 4.94 -12.84
C GLY A 145 17.29 3.48 -12.39
N THR A 146 16.66 3.17 -11.26
CA THR A 146 16.49 1.80 -10.78
C THR A 146 15.03 1.37 -10.91
N ILE A 147 14.78 0.29 -11.62
CA ILE A 147 13.43 -0.29 -11.72
C ILE A 147 13.13 -1.06 -10.44
N VAL A 148 12.10 -0.62 -9.73
CA VAL A 148 11.61 -1.24 -8.49
C VAL A 148 10.27 -1.88 -8.76
N GLY A 149 10.16 -3.19 -8.54
CA GLY A 149 8.91 -3.95 -8.61
C GLY A 149 8.20 -3.97 -7.24
N LEU A 150 6.91 -3.69 -7.24
CA LEU A 150 6.04 -3.80 -6.08
C LEU A 150 5.07 -4.96 -6.29
N ALA A 151 4.99 -5.87 -5.34
CA ALA A 151 4.03 -6.97 -5.32
C ALA A 151 3.75 -7.39 -3.89
N HIS A 152 2.52 -7.81 -3.59
CA HIS A 152 2.18 -8.33 -2.27
C HIS A 152 2.82 -9.69 -1.98
N GLY A 153 2.94 -10.53 -3.01
CA GLY A 153 3.64 -11.81 -2.92
C GLY A 153 2.75 -13.05 -2.75
N HIS A 154 1.45 -12.90 -2.55
CA HIS A 154 0.54 -14.05 -2.48
C HIS A 154 0.47 -14.84 -3.81
N GLN A 155 0.80 -14.20 -4.91
CA GLN A 155 0.92 -14.82 -6.24
C GLN A 155 2.18 -15.68 -6.40
N PHE A 156 3.17 -15.57 -5.51
CA PHE A 156 4.41 -16.36 -5.56
C PHE A 156 4.23 -17.80 -5.03
N ARG A 157 3.18 -18.48 -5.47
CA ARG A 157 2.85 -19.84 -4.98
C ARG A 157 3.62 -20.95 -5.69
N THR A 158 4.12 -20.68 -6.88
CA THR A 158 4.84 -21.65 -7.74
C THR A 158 6.35 -21.50 -7.59
N GLY A 159 7.07 -22.62 -7.67
CA GLY A 159 8.54 -22.65 -7.61
C GLY A 159 9.12 -22.59 -6.20
N GLY A 160 10.32 -22.99 -6.06
CA GLY A 160 11.25 -22.91 -4.97
C GLY A 160 10.78 -23.18 -3.53
N ARG A 161 11.72 -23.64 -2.73
CA ARG A 161 11.52 -23.87 -1.28
C ARG A 161 11.50 -22.57 -0.49
N TYR A 162 12.25 -21.57 -0.97
CA TYR A 162 12.44 -20.28 -0.30
C TYR A 162 11.67 -19.17 -1.01
N SER A 163 11.25 -18.16 -0.27
CA SER A 163 10.45 -17.04 -0.78
C SER A 163 11.11 -16.31 -1.96
N HIS A 164 12.42 -16.08 -1.90
CA HIS A 164 13.15 -15.45 -2.99
C HIS A 164 13.16 -16.29 -4.29
N GLN A 165 13.26 -17.63 -4.19
CA GLN A 165 13.18 -18.51 -5.35
C GLN A 165 11.79 -18.49 -5.99
N LYS A 166 10.75 -18.39 -5.17
CA LYS A 166 9.36 -18.25 -5.65
C LYS A 166 9.17 -16.93 -6.40
N ALA A 167 9.71 -15.83 -5.86
CA ALA A 167 9.64 -14.53 -6.53
C ALA A 167 10.42 -14.55 -7.87
N VAL A 168 11.62 -15.10 -7.91
CA VAL A 168 12.41 -15.24 -9.14
C VAL A 168 11.67 -16.11 -10.18
N SER A 169 11.11 -17.25 -9.78
CA SER A 169 10.34 -18.11 -10.67
C SER A 169 9.11 -17.41 -11.23
N TRP A 170 8.44 -16.61 -10.42
CA TRP A 170 7.29 -15.84 -10.88
C TRP A 170 7.71 -14.75 -11.88
N LEU A 171 8.77 -13.98 -11.60
CA LEU A 171 9.30 -12.97 -12.50
C LEU A 171 9.77 -13.54 -13.84
N SER A 172 10.30 -14.76 -13.85
CA SER A 172 10.76 -15.43 -15.09
C SER A 172 9.62 -15.92 -15.98
N GLY A 173 8.41 -15.96 -15.46
CA GLY A 173 7.20 -16.39 -16.19
C GLY A 173 6.32 -15.23 -16.70
N GLN A 174 6.76 -13.98 -16.55
CA GLN A 174 6.02 -12.78 -16.99
C GLN A 174 6.38 -12.35 -18.42
#